data_332a24e088e6da4d6e63ddc1d21e244b
#
_entry.id   332a24e088e6da4d6e63ddc1d21e244b
#
_cell.length_a   1.000
_cell.length_b   1.000
_cell.length_c   1.000
_cell.angle_alpha   90.00
_cell.angle_beta   90.00
_cell.angle_gamma   90.00
#
_symmetry.space_group_name_H-M   'P 1'
#
loop_
_entity.id
_entity.type
_entity.pdbx_description
1 polymer ?
#
loop_
_entity_poly.entity_id
_entity_poly.type
_entity_poly.pdbx_seq_one_letter_code
_entity_poly.pdbx_strand_id
1 'polypeptide(L)'
;VDSESFSAALKELSDDDYSDLIDLLDPNIPRLQPEHLISHLFTKQNDDDFAKLFDDTLRQISIDNAEVFSVKSFTGAKDTLFDELSQYISDSSQRDAFCKALINKLFEFSFEEMFEQKYDFFATIFEYLIKDYNTDSGGKYAEYYTPHAVARIMAQILVPEPVKGVKCYDPSAGSGTLLMSIAHQIGEENCTIYSEDISQKSSNMLRLNLVLNDLTHSIPNIIKTNTIDKPYYLDDKFDYIVSNPPFKLDFSDFHANLDKDVFKKRFFAGIPNIPKSKKESMAIYLLFIQHIMYSLNDTGKAAIVLPTGFITAQSGIEKKIRERLIENNWLRGVVSMPSNIFASTGTNVSVLFLDKEADSEHIVLLDASKLGETIKEGKNQRTILTPTEEQLIIDTFNNKQAVADLAVVVTKEEIAAKNHSFSAGQYFEVKIEYVDITAEEFAVKMQTFESNLVNLFAKSKTLEIEIQNNLKGLKYE
;
A
#
# COMPACT_ATOMS: atom_id res chain seq x y z
N VAL A 1 20.40 15.44 -22.69
CA VAL A 1 21.83 15.11 -22.75
C VAL A 1 21.94 13.61 -22.54
N ASP A 2 22.58 12.86 -23.47
CA ASP A 2 22.75 11.41 -23.35
C ASP A 2 23.56 11.09 -22.08
N SER A 3 23.27 9.99 -21.42
CA SER A 3 23.88 9.60 -20.14
C SER A 3 25.43 9.53 -20.20
N GLU A 4 25.98 9.03 -21.31
CA GLU A 4 27.43 9.07 -21.54
C GLU A 4 27.98 10.49 -21.64
N SER A 5 27.22 11.43 -22.19
CA SER A 5 27.62 12.83 -22.30
C SER A 5 27.50 13.57 -20.98
N PHE A 6 26.55 13.22 -20.10
CA PHE A 6 26.40 13.83 -18.78
C PHE A 6 27.56 13.42 -17.83
N SER A 7 27.86 12.13 -17.73
CA SER A 7 29.00 11.65 -16.93
C SER A 7 30.35 12.18 -17.45
N ALA A 8 30.49 12.33 -18.77
CA ALA A 8 31.69 12.93 -19.36
C ALA A 8 31.77 14.43 -19.04
N ALA A 9 30.66 15.16 -19.19
CA ALA A 9 30.60 16.58 -18.88
C ALA A 9 30.88 16.88 -17.39
N LEU A 10 30.37 16.06 -16.47
CA LEU A 10 30.69 16.20 -15.04
C LEU A 10 32.17 16.02 -14.71
N LYS A 11 32.88 15.15 -15.46
CA LYS A 11 34.33 14.95 -15.27
C LYS A 11 35.19 16.09 -15.79
N GLU A 12 34.67 16.90 -16.70
CA GLU A 12 35.33 18.05 -17.29
C GLU A 12 35.08 19.35 -16.53
N LEU A 13 34.09 19.38 -15.61
CA LEU A 13 33.81 20.54 -14.75
C LEU A 13 34.93 20.70 -13.70
N SER A 14 35.35 21.94 -13.50
CA SER A 14 36.15 22.28 -12.31
C SER A 14 35.26 22.24 -11.06
N ASP A 15 35.90 22.16 -9.87
CA ASP A 15 35.14 22.18 -8.60
C ASP A 15 34.33 23.48 -8.45
N ASP A 16 34.86 24.62 -8.97
CA ASP A 16 34.14 25.91 -8.96
C ASP A 16 32.91 25.87 -9.89
N ASP A 17 33.07 25.37 -11.13
CA ASP A 17 31.94 25.24 -12.08
C ASP A 17 30.86 24.27 -11.56
N TYR A 18 31.27 23.21 -10.87
CA TYR A 18 30.35 22.29 -10.25
C TYR A 18 29.56 22.93 -9.08
N SER A 19 30.25 23.71 -8.27
CA SER A 19 29.63 24.47 -7.17
C SER A 19 28.61 25.49 -7.72
N ASP A 20 28.98 26.23 -8.77
CA ASP A 20 28.08 27.18 -9.43
C ASP A 20 26.82 26.46 -10.01
N LEU A 21 27.02 25.27 -10.59
CA LEU A 21 25.90 24.47 -11.09
C LEU A 21 24.94 24.05 -9.97
N ILE A 22 25.48 23.59 -8.83
CA ILE A 22 24.67 23.21 -7.66
C ILE A 22 23.88 24.40 -7.12
N ASP A 23 24.47 25.59 -7.10
CA ASP A 23 23.81 26.81 -6.60
C ASP A 23 22.65 27.28 -7.51
N LEU A 24 22.64 26.87 -8.76
CA LEU A 24 21.52 27.10 -9.69
C LEU A 24 20.34 26.12 -9.51
N LEU A 25 20.52 25.02 -8.77
CA LEU A 25 19.46 24.05 -8.52
C LEU A 25 18.37 24.63 -7.61
N ASP A 26 17.13 24.19 -7.82
CA ASP A 26 16.02 24.49 -6.91
C ASP A 26 16.40 24.09 -5.48
N PRO A 27 16.15 24.92 -4.46
CA PRO A 27 16.46 24.61 -3.06
C PRO A 27 15.86 23.31 -2.53
N ASN A 28 14.81 22.80 -3.18
CA ASN A 28 14.19 21.53 -2.82
C ASN A 28 14.85 20.31 -3.47
N ILE A 29 15.85 20.51 -4.34
CA ILE A 29 16.60 19.41 -4.93
C ILE A 29 17.81 19.08 -4.03
N PRO A 30 18.05 17.79 -3.71
CA PRO A 30 19.24 17.39 -2.96
C PRO A 30 20.52 17.81 -3.66
N ARG A 31 21.47 18.32 -2.87
CA ARG A 31 22.78 18.75 -3.34
C ARG A 31 23.81 17.69 -2.96
N LEU A 32 24.55 17.21 -3.95
CA LEU A 32 25.66 16.28 -3.75
C LEU A 32 26.95 16.97 -4.16
N GLN A 33 27.95 16.99 -3.30
CA GLN A 33 29.29 17.43 -3.65
C GLN A 33 30.04 16.33 -4.41
N PRO A 34 31.10 16.63 -5.17
CA PRO A 34 31.87 15.62 -5.90
C PRO A 34 32.33 14.45 -5.04
N GLU A 35 32.74 14.72 -3.79
CA GLU A 35 33.16 13.73 -2.80
C GLU A 35 32.01 12.82 -2.30
N HIS A 36 30.76 13.22 -2.50
CA HIS A 36 29.57 12.42 -2.15
C HIS A 36 29.23 11.37 -3.21
N LEU A 37 29.82 11.46 -4.39
CA LEU A 37 29.49 10.58 -5.50
C LEU A 37 30.04 9.16 -5.31
N ILE A 38 29.27 8.17 -5.73
CA ILE A 38 29.68 6.75 -5.70
C ILE A 38 31.01 6.55 -6.44
N SER A 39 31.23 7.27 -7.55
CA SER A 39 32.47 7.23 -8.32
C SER A 39 33.68 7.70 -7.50
N HIS A 40 33.52 8.73 -6.66
CA HIS A 40 34.57 9.17 -5.76
C HIS A 40 34.86 8.11 -4.69
N LEU A 41 33.84 7.61 -4.00
CA LEU A 41 34.01 6.56 -3.00
C LEU A 41 34.64 5.29 -3.60
N PHE A 42 34.30 4.94 -4.84
CA PHE A 42 34.92 3.82 -5.54
C PHE A 42 36.45 4.02 -5.71
N THR A 43 36.89 5.22 -6.03
CA THR A 43 38.35 5.51 -6.13
C THR A 43 39.06 5.42 -4.77
N LYS A 44 38.35 5.68 -3.67
CA LYS A 44 38.87 5.71 -2.29
C LYS A 44 38.73 4.37 -1.56
N GLN A 45 38.16 3.36 -2.17
CA GLN A 45 37.87 2.09 -1.50
C GLN A 45 39.08 1.34 -0.92
N ASN A 46 40.32 1.68 -1.36
CA ASN A 46 41.53 1.05 -0.88
C ASN A 46 42.27 1.92 0.17
N ASP A 47 41.75 3.08 0.53
CA ASP A 47 42.29 3.91 1.59
C ASP A 47 42.05 3.22 2.95
N ASP A 48 42.91 3.53 3.93
CA ASP A 48 42.74 3.06 5.31
C ASP A 48 41.46 3.65 5.92
N ASP A 49 40.80 2.90 6.79
CA ASP A 49 39.53 3.30 7.45
C ASP A 49 38.38 3.64 6.47
N PHE A 50 38.25 2.92 5.36
CA PHE A 50 37.25 3.19 4.33
C PHE A 50 35.82 3.17 4.88
N ALA A 51 35.49 2.30 5.84
CA ALA A 51 34.18 2.26 6.48
C ALA A 51 33.82 3.58 7.18
N LYS A 52 34.83 4.22 7.80
CA LYS A 52 34.63 5.55 8.42
C LYS A 52 34.37 6.61 7.36
N LEU A 53 35.16 6.63 6.28
CA LEU A 53 34.97 7.56 5.17
C LEU A 53 33.54 7.39 4.57
N PHE A 54 33.11 6.15 4.39
CA PHE A 54 31.79 5.82 3.87
C PHE A 54 30.67 6.36 4.77
N ASP A 55 30.71 6.07 6.08
CA ASP A 55 29.73 6.55 7.04
C ASP A 55 29.75 8.08 7.19
N ASP A 56 30.95 8.69 7.21
CA ASP A 56 31.10 10.15 7.25
C ASP A 56 30.52 10.83 6.01
N THR A 57 30.66 10.23 4.83
CA THR A 57 30.05 10.72 3.58
C THR A 57 28.54 10.67 3.66
N LEU A 58 27.94 9.56 4.09
CA LEU A 58 26.49 9.44 4.25
C LEU A 58 25.94 10.46 5.26
N ARG A 59 26.66 10.67 6.36
CA ARG A 59 26.30 11.68 7.36
C ARG A 59 26.39 13.09 6.78
N GLN A 60 27.44 13.41 6.01
CA GLN A 60 27.60 14.72 5.38
C GLN A 60 26.48 14.99 4.37
N ILE A 61 26.14 14.02 3.50
CA ILE A 61 24.99 14.12 2.60
C ILE A 61 23.71 14.46 3.39
N SER A 62 23.51 13.82 4.54
CA SER A 62 22.33 14.08 5.39
C SER A 62 22.33 15.48 5.99
N ILE A 63 23.49 16.01 6.36
CA ILE A 63 23.66 17.36 6.95
C ILE A 63 23.42 18.42 5.86
N ASP A 64 24.08 18.30 4.72
CA ASP A 64 24.02 19.27 3.63
C ASP A 64 22.62 19.36 3.02
N ASN A 65 21.85 18.28 3.10
CA ASN A 65 20.50 18.19 2.59
C ASN A 65 19.43 18.17 3.71
N ALA A 66 19.78 18.64 4.91
CA ALA A 66 18.85 18.62 6.04
C ALA A 66 17.55 19.40 5.80
N GLU A 67 17.57 20.44 4.97
CA GLU A 67 16.38 21.21 4.58
C GLU A 67 15.44 20.40 3.71
N VAL A 68 15.98 19.59 2.80
CA VAL A 68 15.22 18.74 1.89
C VAL A 68 14.68 17.49 2.61
N PHE A 69 15.51 16.86 3.46
CA PHE A 69 15.17 15.59 4.09
C PHE A 69 14.75 15.68 5.56
N SER A 70 14.89 16.86 6.21
CA SER A 70 14.46 16.97 7.60
C SER A 70 12.95 16.90 7.71
N VAL A 71 12.51 16.02 8.61
CA VAL A 71 11.09 15.85 8.89
C VAL A 71 10.62 16.98 9.79
N LYS A 72 9.54 17.67 9.41
CA LYS A 72 8.80 18.49 10.36
C LYS A 72 8.14 17.56 11.37
N SER A 73 8.75 17.41 12.53
CA SER A 73 8.09 16.77 13.67
C SER A 73 7.51 17.83 14.59
N PHE A 74 6.46 17.47 15.34
CA PHE A 74 5.93 18.36 16.40
C PHE A 74 6.99 18.77 17.44
N THR A 75 8.06 17.99 17.58
CA THR A 75 9.14 18.21 18.58
C THR A 75 10.32 18.99 18.05
N GLY A 76 10.37 19.31 16.76
CA GLY A 76 11.49 20.05 16.15
C GLY A 76 12.79 19.26 16.05
N ALA A 77 12.83 18.00 16.42
CA ALA A 77 14.02 17.15 16.23
C ALA A 77 14.22 16.86 14.73
N LYS A 78 15.46 17.06 14.26
CA LYS A 78 15.87 16.72 12.88
C LYS A 78 16.47 15.32 12.92
N ASP A 79 15.79 14.35 12.32
CA ASP A 79 16.34 13.01 12.15
C ASP A 79 17.22 12.96 10.89
N THR A 80 18.30 12.19 10.93
CA THR A 80 19.20 11.99 9.78
C THR A 80 18.55 11.12 8.71
N LEU A 81 18.89 11.37 7.43
CA LEU A 81 18.41 10.55 6.31
C LEU A 81 19.04 9.16 6.33
N PHE A 82 20.33 9.09 6.58
CA PHE A 82 21.10 7.85 6.60
C PHE A 82 21.64 7.55 7.99
N ASP A 83 21.59 6.27 8.36
CA ASP A 83 22.30 5.72 9.50
C ASP A 83 23.76 5.40 9.11
N GLU A 84 24.62 5.20 10.09
CA GLU A 84 25.99 4.70 9.89
C GLU A 84 25.93 3.21 9.51
N LEU A 85 25.92 2.92 8.20
CA LEU A 85 25.70 1.56 7.68
C LEU A 85 26.75 0.55 8.12
N SER A 86 28.02 0.99 8.29
CA SER A 86 29.09 0.10 8.76
C SER A 86 28.82 -0.46 10.14
N GLN A 87 28.07 0.25 10.99
CA GLN A 87 27.77 -0.18 12.36
C GLN A 87 26.83 -1.38 12.44
N TYR A 88 26.10 -1.71 11.38
CA TYR A 88 25.32 -2.94 11.30
C TYR A 88 26.21 -4.19 11.27
N ILE A 89 27.50 -4.04 10.94
CA ILE A 89 28.49 -5.10 11.01
C ILE A 89 29.11 -5.11 12.41
N SER A 90 28.77 -6.11 13.21
CA SER A 90 29.18 -6.23 14.60
C SER A 90 30.71 -6.37 14.76
N ASP A 91 31.37 -7.09 13.83
CA ASP A 91 32.83 -7.24 13.80
C ASP A 91 33.47 -6.05 13.10
N SER A 92 34.11 -5.17 13.87
CA SER A 92 34.73 -3.96 13.35
C SER A 92 35.82 -4.23 12.29
N SER A 93 36.49 -5.39 12.35
CA SER A 93 37.51 -5.77 11.36
C SER A 93 36.94 -6.08 9.97
N GLN A 94 35.65 -6.33 9.87
CA GLN A 94 34.98 -6.63 8.60
C GLN A 94 34.23 -5.44 7.99
N ARG A 95 34.18 -4.29 8.67
CA ARG A 95 33.44 -3.10 8.22
C ARG A 95 33.94 -2.54 6.90
N ASP A 96 35.28 -2.41 6.76
CA ASP A 96 35.90 -1.97 5.51
C ASP A 96 35.58 -2.91 4.34
N ALA A 97 35.68 -4.22 4.56
CA ALA A 97 35.35 -5.22 3.54
C ALA A 97 33.88 -5.13 3.12
N PHE A 98 32.98 -4.92 4.07
CA PHE A 98 31.54 -4.71 3.80
C PHE A 98 31.29 -3.47 2.95
N CYS A 99 31.82 -2.31 3.35
CA CYS A 99 31.65 -1.05 2.62
C CYS A 99 32.25 -1.12 1.21
N LYS A 100 33.42 -1.75 1.05
CA LYS A 100 34.04 -2.03 -0.26
C LYS A 100 33.15 -2.89 -1.14
N ALA A 101 32.62 -3.98 -0.61
CA ALA A 101 31.71 -4.86 -1.35
C ALA A 101 30.44 -4.13 -1.78
N LEU A 102 29.87 -3.28 -0.91
CA LEU A 102 28.69 -2.48 -1.21
C LEU A 102 28.96 -1.47 -2.33
N ILE A 103 30.04 -0.69 -2.24
CA ILE A 103 30.40 0.31 -3.26
C ILE A 103 30.69 -0.37 -4.60
N ASN A 104 31.41 -1.50 -4.61
CA ASN A 104 31.67 -2.23 -5.84
C ASN A 104 30.35 -2.70 -6.49
N LYS A 105 29.42 -3.19 -5.71
CA LYS A 105 28.11 -3.60 -6.22
C LYS A 105 27.30 -2.44 -6.78
N LEU A 106 27.25 -1.30 -6.09
CA LEU A 106 26.56 -0.11 -6.56
C LEU A 106 27.18 0.47 -7.83
N PHE A 107 28.51 0.38 -7.97
CA PHE A 107 29.24 0.88 -9.15
C PHE A 107 29.06 -0.01 -10.40
N GLU A 108 28.71 -1.30 -10.21
CA GLU A 108 28.41 -2.22 -11.32
C GLU A 108 27.07 -1.92 -12.03
N PHE A 109 26.18 -1.12 -11.41
CA PHE A 109 24.84 -0.83 -11.93
C PHE A 109 24.73 0.61 -12.44
N SER A 110 24.09 0.77 -13.64
CA SER A 110 23.51 2.03 -14.04
C SER A 110 22.05 2.09 -13.61
N PHE A 111 21.69 3.12 -12.86
CA PHE A 111 20.30 3.36 -12.45
C PHE A 111 19.54 4.26 -13.46
N GLU A 112 20.19 4.74 -14.51
CA GLU A 112 19.65 5.72 -15.47
C GLU A 112 18.35 5.22 -16.13
N GLU A 113 18.35 4.00 -16.67
CA GLU A 113 17.15 3.43 -17.29
C GLU A 113 15.96 3.29 -16.31
N MET A 114 16.25 3.10 -15.03
CA MET A 114 15.20 2.99 -14.01
C MET A 114 14.58 4.36 -13.70
N PHE A 115 15.35 5.43 -13.75
CA PHE A 115 14.86 6.79 -13.50
C PHE A 115 14.11 7.35 -14.71
N GLU A 116 14.53 7.02 -15.94
CA GLU A 116 13.82 7.41 -17.17
C GLU A 116 12.40 6.82 -17.24
N GLN A 117 12.17 5.66 -16.65
CA GLN A 117 10.86 5.01 -16.63
C GLN A 117 9.89 5.58 -15.59
N LYS A 118 10.28 6.59 -14.80
CA LYS A 118 9.46 7.17 -13.71
C LYS A 118 8.83 6.08 -12.84
N TYR A 119 9.65 5.19 -12.32
CA TYR A 119 9.21 4.00 -11.61
C TYR A 119 9.15 4.27 -10.10
N ASP A 120 8.19 3.67 -9.39
CA ASP A 120 8.28 3.57 -7.95
C ASP A 120 9.42 2.60 -7.58
N PHE A 121 10.61 3.15 -7.49
CA PHE A 121 11.85 2.43 -7.24
C PHE A 121 11.80 1.66 -5.93
N PHE A 122 11.26 2.29 -4.89
CA PHE A 122 11.19 1.66 -3.57
C PHE A 122 10.15 0.55 -3.53
N ALA A 123 9.02 0.69 -4.19
CA ALA A 123 8.05 -0.39 -4.26
C ALA A 123 8.64 -1.62 -4.98
N THR A 124 9.42 -1.41 -6.05
CA THR A 124 10.12 -2.51 -6.75
C THR A 124 11.15 -3.20 -5.83
N ILE A 125 11.96 -2.42 -5.09
CA ILE A 125 12.90 -2.96 -4.09
C ILE A 125 12.13 -3.71 -3.00
N PHE A 126 11.04 -3.16 -2.49
CA PHE A 126 10.23 -3.82 -1.47
C PHE A 126 9.60 -5.11 -1.97
N GLU A 127 9.09 -5.15 -3.21
CA GLU A 127 8.61 -6.40 -3.81
C GLU A 127 9.70 -7.47 -3.84
N TYR A 128 10.90 -7.08 -4.24
CA TYR A 128 12.05 -7.98 -4.26
C TYR A 128 12.44 -8.45 -2.84
N LEU A 129 12.55 -7.54 -1.89
CA LEU A 129 12.93 -7.86 -0.51
C LEU A 129 11.86 -8.69 0.21
N ILE A 130 10.57 -8.44 -0.03
CA ILE A 130 9.48 -9.27 0.50
C ILE A 130 9.60 -10.69 -0.01
N LYS A 131 9.97 -10.88 -1.27
CA LYS A 131 10.20 -12.18 -1.87
C LYS A 131 11.30 -12.97 -1.14
N ASP A 132 12.43 -12.32 -0.86
CA ASP A 132 13.61 -13.00 -0.30
C ASP A 132 13.61 -13.10 1.24
N TYR A 133 13.09 -12.09 1.95
CA TYR A 133 13.16 -11.99 3.42
C TYR A 133 11.92 -12.48 4.17
N ASN A 134 10.82 -12.79 3.50
CA ASN A 134 9.60 -13.30 4.14
C ASN A 134 9.77 -14.71 4.73
N THR A 135 10.89 -15.36 4.47
CA THR A 135 11.21 -16.68 5.04
C THR A 135 11.67 -16.61 6.50
N ASP A 136 12.28 -15.51 6.95
CA ASP A 136 12.96 -15.44 8.25
C ASP A 136 12.43 -14.42 9.26
N SER A 137 11.68 -13.39 8.85
CA SER A 137 11.29 -12.26 9.74
C SER A 137 9.80 -12.11 10.06
N GLY A 138 8.98 -13.13 9.86
CA GLY A 138 7.61 -13.18 10.38
C GLY A 138 6.63 -12.14 9.82
N GLY A 139 6.79 -11.72 8.58
CA GLY A 139 5.75 -10.98 7.85
C GLY A 139 5.54 -9.50 8.23
N LYS A 140 6.35 -8.92 9.11
CA LYS A 140 6.17 -7.54 9.60
C LYS A 140 6.33 -6.44 8.53
N TYR A 141 7.04 -6.70 7.44
CA TYR A 141 7.28 -5.70 6.39
C TYR A 141 6.22 -5.65 5.30
N ALA A 142 5.48 -6.72 5.14
CA ALA A 142 4.48 -6.84 4.09
C ALA A 142 3.15 -6.15 4.41
N GLU A 143 2.90 -5.78 5.67
CA GLU A 143 1.70 -5.02 6.07
C GLU A 143 1.74 -3.56 5.56
N TYR A 144 2.91 -3.05 5.18
CA TYR A 144 3.11 -1.65 4.77
C TYR A 144 3.29 -1.46 3.26
N TYR A 145 3.22 -2.53 2.49
CA TYR A 145 3.45 -2.48 1.06
C TYR A 145 2.15 -2.64 0.28
N THR A 146 1.90 -1.75 -0.66
CA THR A 146 0.77 -1.86 -1.59
C THR A 146 1.26 -2.37 -2.95
N PRO A 147 0.74 -3.50 -3.46
CA PRO A 147 1.12 -4.02 -4.77
C PRO A 147 0.87 -3.02 -5.89
N HIS A 148 1.80 -2.91 -6.84
CA HIS A 148 1.70 -1.98 -7.97
C HIS A 148 0.40 -2.12 -8.77
N ALA A 149 -0.08 -3.35 -8.98
CA ALA A 149 -1.35 -3.61 -9.66
C ALA A 149 -2.52 -2.91 -8.94
N VAL A 150 -2.58 -3.02 -7.60
CA VAL A 150 -3.62 -2.38 -6.79
C VAL A 150 -3.50 -0.86 -6.86
N ALA A 151 -2.28 -0.32 -6.74
CA ALA A 151 -2.03 1.12 -6.78
C ALA A 151 -2.42 1.72 -8.14
N ARG A 152 -2.10 1.03 -9.24
CA ARG A 152 -2.45 1.44 -10.60
C ARG A 152 -3.96 1.41 -10.84
N ILE A 153 -4.66 0.34 -10.42
CA ILE A 153 -6.11 0.24 -10.48
C ILE A 153 -6.75 1.40 -9.70
N MET A 154 -6.29 1.68 -8.48
CA MET A 154 -6.80 2.77 -7.67
C MET A 154 -6.62 4.12 -8.36
N ALA A 155 -5.43 4.42 -8.89
CA ALA A 155 -5.13 5.68 -9.53
C ALA A 155 -5.96 5.89 -10.81
N GLN A 156 -6.05 4.90 -11.70
CA GLN A 156 -6.77 5.03 -12.96
C GLN A 156 -8.29 5.05 -12.79
N ILE A 157 -8.82 4.42 -11.75
CA ILE A 157 -10.25 4.54 -11.42
C ILE A 157 -10.52 5.93 -10.80
N LEU A 158 -9.66 6.45 -9.93
CA LEU A 158 -9.87 7.76 -9.30
C LEU A 158 -9.78 8.91 -10.30
N VAL A 159 -8.84 8.83 -11.23
CA VAL A 159 -8.49 9.90 -12.16
C VAL A 159 -8.66 9.41 -13.60
N PRO A 160 -9.91 9.21 -14.08
CA PRO A 160 -10.16 8.76 -15.44
C PRO A 160 -9.94 9.87 -16.49
N GLU A 161 -9.97 11.13 -16.09
CA GLU A 161 -9.85 12.30 -16.95
C GLU A 161 -8.69 13.20 -16.47
N PRO A 162 -8.02 13.94 -17.38
CA PRO A 162 -6.95 14.87 -17.00
C PRO A 162 -7.42 15.94 -16.03
N VAL A 163 -6.64 16.18 -14.97
CA VAL A 163 -6.90 17.22 -13.96
C VAL A 163 -5.61 18.00 -13.69
N LYS A 164 -5.74 19.23 -13.14
CA LYS A 164 -4.60 20.09 -12.83
C LYS A 164 -4.80 20.87 -11.52
N GLY A 165 -3.68 21.15 -10.84
CA GLY A 165 -3.65 21.99 -9.66
C GLY A 165 -4.34 21.34 -8.45
N VAL A 166 -4.29 20.02 -8.34
CA VAL A 166 -5.00 19.24 -7.33
C VAL A 166 -4.10 18.84 -6.17
N LYS A 167 -4.71 18.68 -4.98
CA LYS A 167 -4.05 18.21 -3.76
C LYS A 167 -4.34 16.73 -3.56
N CYS A 168 -3.27 15.91 -3.52
CA CYS A 168 -3.35 14.48 -3.26
C CYS A 168 -2.83 14.17 -1.85
N TYR A 169 -3.55 13.36 -1.09
CA TYR A 169 -3.22 13.09 0.31
C TYR A 169 -3.28 11.59 0.63
N ASP A 170 -2.36 11.13 1.47
CA ASP A 170 -2.43 9.82 2.12
C ASP A 170 -2.17 9.95 3.63
N PRO A 171 -3.15 9.62 4.49
CA PRO A 171 -3.03 9.67 5.94
C PRO A 171 -2.19 8.54 6.56
N SER A 172 -1.69 7.61 5.78
CA SER A 172 -0.87 6.45 6.18
C SER A 172 0.09 6.05 5.06
N ALA A 173 0.85 7.02 4.57
CA ALA A 173 1.49 6.97 3.26
C ALA A 173 2.54 5.86 3.08
N GLY A 174 3.14 5.34 4.15
CA GLY A 174 4.23 4.39 4.04
C GLY A 174 5.37 4.93 3.18
N SER A 175 5.85 4.17 2.21
CA SER A 175 6.85 4.60 1.22
C SER A 175 6.29 5.51 0.12
N GLY A 176 4.95 5.69 0.05
CA GLY A 176 4.29 6.56 -0.92
C GLY A 176 3.85 5.90 -2.22
N THR A 177 3.83 4.58 -2.32
CA THR A 177 3.45 3.86 -3.54
C THR A 177 2.12 4.33 -4.15
N LEU A 178 1.09 4.53 -3.31
CA LEU A 178 -0.21 5.04 -3.77
C LEU A 178 -0.13 6.49 -4.26
N LEU A 179 0.63 7.33 -3.54
CA LEU A 179 0.84 8.74 -3.91
C LEU A 179 1.62 8.88 -5.21
N MET A 180 2.65 8.05 -5.43
CA MET A 180 3.39 8.04 -6.70
C MET A 180 2.50 7.59 -7.86
N SER A 181 1.69 6.55 -7.65
CA SER A 181 0.77 6.05 -8.68
C SER A 181 -0.28 7.09 -9.09
N ILE A 182 -0.85 7.81 -8.13
CA ILE A 182 -1.83 8.86 -8.46
C ILE A 182 -1.16 10.10 -9.06
N ALA A 183 0.03 10.50 -8.60
CA ALA A 183 0.79 11.60 -9.15
C ALA A 183 1.16 11.33 -10.62
N HIS A 184 1.62 10.11 -10.91
CA HIS A 184 1.93 9.69 -12.26
C HIS A 184 0.69 9.68 -13.18
N GLN A 185 -0.48 9.28 -12.66
CA GLN A 185 -1.74 9.29 -13.43
C GLN A 185 -2.21 10.74 -13.74
N ILE A 186 -1.94 11.69 -12.84
CA ILE A 186 -2.33 13.11 -13.01
C ILE A 186 -1.30 13.87 -13.85
N GLY A 187 -0.02 13.51 -13.75
CA GLY A 187 1.15 14.29 -14.15
C GLY A 187 1.71 15.06 -12.95
N GLU A 188 2.99 14.88 -12.70
CA GLU A 188 3.69 15.31 -11.48
C GLU A 188 3.61 16.84 -11.30
N GLU A 189 3.65 17.59 -12.40
CA GLU A 189 3.52 19.06 -12.40
C GLU A 189 2.09 19.55 -12.14
N ASN A 190 1.10 18.67 -12.19
CA ASN A 190 -0.32 19.01 -12.06
C ASN A 190 -0.89 18.72 -10.68
N CYS A 191 -0.10 18.16 -9.76
CA CYS A 191 -0.54 17.84 -8.40
C CYS A 191 0.46 18.26 -7.34
N THR A 192 -0.01 18.37 -6.10
CA THR A 192 0.80 18.55 -4.90
C THR A 192 0.49 17.43 -3.93
N ILE A 193 1.54 16.76 -3.44
CA ILE A 193 1.45 15.63 -2.53
C ILE A 193 1.48 16.09 -1.10
N TYR A 194 0.61 15.51 -0.29
CA TYR A 194 0.53 15.66 1.16
C TYR A 194 0.53 14.28 1.80
N SER A 195 1.20 14.12 2.93
CA SER A 195 1.15 12.85 3.65
C SER A 195 1.34 13.02 5.15
N GLU A 196 0.80 12.06 5.86
CA GLU A 196 1.09 11.81 7.27
C GLU A 196 1.46 10.34 7.46
N ASP A 197 2.49 10.09 8.26
CA ASP A 197 2.87 8.75 8.69
C ASP A 197 3.56 8.81 10.06
N ILE A 198 3.39 7.78 10.86
CA ILE A 198 4.04 7.69 12.19
C ILE A 198 5.52 7.29 12.07
N SER A 199 5.89 6.63 10.98
CA SER A 199 7.22 6.07 10.73
C SER A 199 8.15 7.10 10.10
N GLN A 200 9.28 7.39 10.77
CA GLN A 200 10.35 8.20 10.21
C GLN A 200 10.92 7.58 8.94
N LYS A 201 11.18 6.27 9.00
CA LYS A 201 11.73 5.53 7.87
C LYS A 201 10.85 5.62 6.63
N SER A 202 9.54 5.45 6.80
CA SER A 202 8.56 5.60 5.72
C SER A 202 8.57 7.02 5.14
N SER A 203 8.58 8.04 6.00
CA SER A 203 8.65 9.45 5.56
C SER A 203 9.92 9.77 4.77
N ASN A 204 11.07 9.21 5.18
CA ASN A 204 12.32 9.37 4.44
C ASN A 204 12.25 8.70 3.05
N MET A 205 11.69 7.48 2.97
CA MET A 205 11.51 6.78 1.70
C MET A 205 10.58 7.54 0.75
N LEU A 206 9.46 8.06 1.28
CA LEU A 206 8.55 8.88 0.47
C LEU A 206 9.25 10.13 -0.08
N ARG A 207 10.08 10.81 0.73
CA ARG A 207 10.83 11.99 0.26
C ARG A 207 11.80 11.66 -0.85
N LEU A 208 12.51 10.54 -0.74
CA LEU A 208 13.37 10.05 -1.81
C LEU A 208 12.56 9.73 -3.08
N ASN A 209 11.40 9.10 -2.94
CA ASN A 209 10.49 8.86 -4.07
C ASN A 209 10.05 10.18 -4.72
N LEU A 210 9.72 11.22 -3.94
CA LEU A 210 9.34 12.53 -4.49
C LEU A 210 10.49 13.16 -5.27
N VAL A 211 11.72 13.05 -4.79
CA VAL A 211 12.91 13.54 -5.53
C VAL A 211 13.08 12.82 -6.85
N LEU A 212 12.99 11.49 -6.85
CA LEU A 212 13.17 10.65 -8.03
C LEU A 212 12.06 10.81 -9.08
N ASN A 213 10.90 11.37 -8.69
CA ASN A 213 9.74 11.56 -9.55
C ASN A 213 9.39 13.03 -9.81
N ASP A 214 10.34 13.95 -9.70
CA ASP A 214 10.16 15.39 -9.97
C ASP A 214 9.07 16.09 -9.12
N LEU A 215 8.80 15.55 -7.91
CA LEU A 215 7.80 16.06 -6.98
C LEU A 215 8.42 16.79 -5.77
N THR A 216 9.61 17.34 -5.94
CA THR A 216 10.39 18.00 -4.86
C THR A 216 9.62 19.13 -4.19
N HIS A 217 8.77 19.85 -4.93
CA HIS A 217 7.89 20.90 -4.40
C HIS A 217 6.92 20.40 -3.31
N SER A 218 6.68 19.09 -3.25
CA SER A 218 5.78 18.44 -2.27
C SER A 218 6.49 18.02 -0.98
N ILE A 219 7.83 18.00 -0.94
CA ILE A 219 8.60 17.54 0.23
C ILE A 219 8.22 18.27 1.55
N PRO A 220 7.96 19.60 1.56
CA PRO A 220 7.54 20.29 2.78
C PRO A 220 6.23 19.80 3.39
N ASN A 221 5.42 19.06 2.63
CA ASN A 221 4.11 18.55 3.03
C ASN A 221 4.15 17.12 3.57
N ILE A 222 5.33 16.53 3.71
CA ILE A 222 5.51 15.19 4.25
C ILE A 222 5.71 15.29 5.75
N ILE A 223 4.72 14.89 6.53
CA ILE A 223 4.66 15.12 7.97
C ILE A 223 4.75 13.79 8.73
N LYS A 224 5.65 13.75 9.72
CA LYS A 224 5.70 12.63 10.67
C LYS A 224 4.78 12.91 11.84
N THR A 225 3.66 12.22 11.89
CA THR A 225 2.70 12.33 12.99
C THR A 225 1.81 11.09 13.08
N ASN A 226 1.11 10.96 14.20
CA ASN A 226 0.00 10.03 14.33
C ASN A 226 -1.29 10.72 13.82
N THR A 227 -1.65 10.45 12.60
CA THR A 227 -2.83 11.00 11.92
C THR A 227 -4.12 10.86 12.71
N ILE A 228 -4.28 9.77 13.45
CA ILE A 228 -5.50 9.52 14.20
C ILE A 228 -5.57 10.34 15.48
N ASP A 229 -4.48 10.38 16.26
CA ASP A 229 -4.42 11.10 17.56
C ASP A 229 -4.05 12.58 17.41
N LYS A 230 -3.12 12.89 16.50
CA LYS A 230 -2.53 14.23 16.32
C LYS A 230 -2.41 14.60 14.83
N PRO A 231 -3.53 14.70 14.10
CA PRO A 231 -3.50 15.06 12.70
C PRO A 231 -2.90 16.46 12.52
N TYR A 232 -1.94 16.58 11.60
CA TYR A 232 -1.38 17.88 11.21
C TYR A 232 -2.32 18.62 10.27
N TYR A 233 -2.95 17.89 9.33
CA TYR A 233 -3.85 18.40 8.31
C TYR A 233 -5.34 18.31 8.71
N LEU A 234 -5.67 18.52 9.99
CA LEU A 234 -7.06 18.37 10.48
C LEU A 234 -8.05 19.30 9.75
N ASP A 235 -7.63 20.51 9.47
CA ASP A 235 -8.49 21.56 8.88
C ASP A 235 -8.32 21.69 7.36
N ASP A 236 -7.35 20.98 6.78
CA ASP A 236 -7.12 20.93 5.35
C ASP A 236 -8.11 20.02 4.64
N LYS A 237 -8.37 20.33 3.35
CA LYS A 237 -9.23 19.54 2.48
C LYS A 237 -8.47 19.18 1.19
N PHE A 238 -8.74 17.98 0.68
CA PHE A 238 -8.02 17.38 -0.42
C PHE A 238 -8.94 16.97 -1.55
N ASP A 239 -8.43 17.08 -2.78
CA ASP A 239 -9.15 16.69 -3.99
C ASP A 239 -9.14 15.17 -4.17
N TYR A 240 -7.98 14.55 -3.91
CA TYR A 240 -7.80 13.11 -4.02
C TYR A 240 -7.17 12.57 -2.74
N ILE A 241 -7.75 11.49 -2.21
CA ILE A 241 -7.17 10.77 -1.08
C ILE A 241 -7.02 9.30 -1.46
N VAL A 242 -5.81 8.77 -1.29
CA VAL A 242 -5.52 7.34 -1.44
C VAL A 242 -5.00 6.82 -0.12
N SER A 243 -5.34 5.59 0.25
CA SER A 243 -4.80 5.03 1.49
C SER A 243 -4.89 3.51 1.53
N ASN A 244 -3.83 2.89 2.05
CA ASN A 244 -3.82 1.52 2.52
C ASN A 244 -3.50 1.53 4.03
N PRO A 245 -4.50 1.83 4.88
CA PRO A 245 -4.27 2.00 6.30
C PRO A 245 -4.02 0.65 6.99
N PRO A 246 -3.32 0.63 8.15
CA PRO A 246 -3.24 -0.56 8.97
C PRO A 246 -4.65 -1.04 9.37
N PHE A 247 -4.93 -2.35 9.17
CA PHE A 247 -6.26 -2.88 9.48
C PHE A 247 -6.49 -3.04 10.97
N LYS A 248 -5.44 -3.43 11.68
CA LYS A 248 -5.47 -3.72 13.11
C LYS A 248 -4.24 -3.11 13.79
N LEU A 249 -4.47 -2.38 14.87
CA LEU A 249 -3.40 -1.79 15.67
C LEU A 249 -3.93 -1.56 17.10
N ASP A 250 -3.07 -1.74 18.11
CA ASP A 250 -3.38 -1.28 19.46
C ASP A 250 -3.30 0.25 19.53
N PHE A 251 -4.42 0.90 19.77
CA PHE A 251 -4.50 2.34 20.00
C PHE A 251 -5.14 2.67 21.35
N SER A 252 -5.08 1.73 22.30
CA SER A 252 -5.64 1.90 23.65
C SER A 252 -5.01 3.08 24.41
N ASP A 253 -3.75 3.41 24.12
CA ASP A 253 -3.01 4.46 24.82
C ASP A 253 -3.57 5.87 24.55
N PHE A 254 -4.09 6.11 23.35
CA PHE A 254 -4.68 7.40 22.99
C PHE A 254 -6.19 7.34 22.75
N HIS A 255 -6.83 6.20 22.97
CA HIS A 255 -8.27 6.01 22.75
C HIS A 255 -9.13 7.09 23.41
N ALA A 256 -8.83 7.44 24.67
CA ALA A 256 -9.56 8.46 25.42
C ALA A 256 -9.44 9.88 24.79
N ASN A 257 -8.38 10.14 24.01
CA ASN A 257 -8.21 11.42 23.35
C ASN A 257 -9.18 11.59 22.18
N LEU A 258 -9.60 10.48 21.56
CA LEU A 258 -10.44 10.48 20.35
C LEU A 258 -11.90 10.86 20.65
N ASP A 259 -12.36 10.74 21.89
CA ASP A 259 -13.74 11.10 22.30
C ASP A 259 -13.92 12.59 22.62
N LYS A 260 -12.88 13.41 22.41
CA LYS A 260 -12.98 14.86 22.62
C LYS A 260 -13.87 15.50 21.54
N ASP A 261 -14.56 16.58 21.92
CA ASP A 261 -15.51 17.29 21.04
C ASP A 261 -14.91 17.71 19.69
N VAL A 262 -13.63 18.05 19.67
CA VAL A 262 -12.89 18.41 18.46
C VAL A 262 -12.88 17.28 17.42
N PHE A 263 -12.98 16.02 17.85
CA PHE A 263 -12.94 14.85 16.96
C PHE A 263 -14.31 14.24 16.65
N LYS A 264 -15.38 14.66 17.35
CA LYS A 264 -16.73 14.09 17.17
C LYS A 264 -17.25 14.19 15.75
N LYS A 265 -16.94 15.29 15.05
CA LYS A 265 -17.33 15.45 13.64
C LYS A 265 -16.55 14.50 12.73
N ARG A 266 -15.29 14.23 13.09
CA ARG A 266 -14.41 13.31 12.32
C ARG A 266 -14.82 11.87 12.51
N PHE A 267 -15.15 11.44 13.74
CA PHE A 267 -15.50 10.06 14.08
C PHE A 267 -17.00 9.86 14.31
N PHE A 268 -17.80 10.28 13.32
CA PHE A 268 -19.26 10.31 13.37
C PHE A 268 -19.92 8.93 13.61
N ALA A 269 -19.31 7.84 13.15
CA ALA A 269 -19.84 6.49 13.35
C ALA A 269 -19.43 5.86 14.68
N GLY A 270 -18.49 6.50 15.40
CA GLY A 270 -17.96 6.07 16.68
C GLY A 270 -16.52 5.56 16.58
N ILE A 271 -15.99 5.19 17.75
CA ILE A 271 -14.61 4.72 17.95
C ILE A 271 -14.68 3.24 18.35
N PRO A 272 -13.89 2.34 17.75
CA PRO A 272 -13.85 0.93 18.15
C PRO A 272 -13.48 0.78 19.64
N ASN A 273 -14.21 -0.08 20.34
CA ASN A 273 -14.00 -0.31 21.76
C ASN A 273 -12.65 -0.98 22.04
N ILE A 274 -12.07 -0.72 23.20
CA ILE A 274 -10.87 -1.43 23.69
C ILE A 274 -11.30 -2.84 24.16
N PRO A 275 -10.81 -3.91 23.53
CA PRO A 275 -11.11 -5.27 23.96
C PRO A 275 -10.38 -5.60 25.27
N LYS A 276 -10.94 -6.54 26.07
CA LYS A 276 -10.31 -6.99 27.33
C LYS A 276 -8.98 -7.74 27.10
N SER A 277 -8.82 -8.35 25.93
CA SER A 277 -7.61 -9.06 25.49
C SER A 277 -7.40 -8.82 24.00
N LYS A 278 -6.19 -9.05 23.48
CA LYS A 278 -5.82 -8.88 22.09
C LYS A 278 -6.07 -7.45 21.57
N LYS A 279 -5.55 -6.47 22.29
CA LYS A 279 -5.66 -5.04 21.92
C LYS A 279 -5.10 -4.75 20.54
N GLU A 280 -4.10 -5.50 20.10
CA GLU A 280 -3.54 -5.48 18.75
C GLU A 280 -4.55 -5.80 17.64
N SER A 281 -5.72 -6.34 18.00
CA SER A 281 -6.80 -6.63 17.04
C SER A 281 -7.81 -5.49 16.86
N MET A 282 -7.62 -4.33 17.50
CA MET A 282 -8.51 -3.18 17.37
C MET A 282 -8.55 -2.68 15.93
N ALA A 283 -9.75 -2.48 15.38
CA ALA A 283 -9.99 -2.14 13.98
C ALA A 283 -9.72 -0.66 13.69
N ILE A 284 -8.44 -0.26 13.68
CA ILE A 284 -8.04 1.14 13.49
C ILE A 284 -8.41 1.68 12.10
N TYR A 285 -8.51 0.82 11.07
CA TYR A 285 -8.91 1.22 9.73
C TYR A 285 -10.25 1.96 9.69
N LEU A 286 -11.16 1.67 10.63
CA LEU A 286 -12.46 2.36 10.75
C LEU A 286 -12.30 3.83 11.11
N LEU A 287 -11.24 4.19 11.81
CA LEU A 287 -10.91 5.58 12.10
C LEU A 287 -10.30 6.27 10.88
N PHE A 288 -9.46 5.55 10.12
CA PHE A 288 -8.90 6.07 8.87
C PHE A 288 -9.98 6.34 7.82
N ILE A 289 -10.97 5.45 7.64
CA ILE A 289 -12.09 5.70 6.72
C ILE A 289 -12.82 7.00 7.10
N GLN A 290 -13.17 7.14 8.38
CA GLN A 290 -13.89 8.32 8.87
C GLN A 290 -13.05 9.60 8.73
N HIS A 291 -11.73 9.52 8.98
CA HIS A 291 -10.81 10.61 8.74
C HIS A 291 -10.75 11.01 7.26
N ILE A 292 -10.65 10.05 6.36
CA ILE A 292 -10.63 10.28 4.91
C ILE A 292 -11.94 10.97 4.47
N MET A 293 -13.10 10.46 4.91
CA MET A 293 -14.40 11.08 4.62
C MET A 293 -14.47 12.54 5.12
N TYR A 294 -13.85 12.83 6.27
CA TYR A 294 -13.77 14.16 6.83
C TYR A 294 -12.83 15.08 6.05
N SER A 295 -11.70 14.55 5.56
CA SER A 295 -10.62 15.32 4.92
C SER A 295 -10.84 15.59 3.42
N LEU A 296 -11.82 14.94 2.78
CA LEU A 296 -12.20 15.26 1.40
C LEU A 296 -12.81 16.66 1.30
N ASN A 297 -12.46 17.40 0.24
CA ASN A 297 -13.17 18.63 -0.14
C ASN A 297 -14.58 18.32 -0.68
N ASP A 298 -15.33 19.32 -1.12
CA ASP A 298 -16.73 19.15 -1.51
C ASP A 298 -16.92 18.36 -2.81
N THR A 299 -15.90 18.27 -3.66
CA THR A 299 -15.87 17.50 -4.92
C THR A 299 -14.85 16.36 -4.87
N GLY A 300 -14.31 16.08 -3.69
CA GLY A 300 -13.18 15.19 -3.49
C GLY A 300 -13.50 13.71 -3.71
N LYS A 301 -12.48 12.96 -4.12
CA LYS A 301 -12.55 11.53 -4.40
C LYS A 301 -11.52 10.77 -3.57
N ALA A 302 -11.86 9.54 -3.17
CA ALA A 302 -10.92 8.71 -2.44
C ALA A 302 -10.97 7.23 -2.88
N ALA A 303 -9.82 6.56 -2.75
CA ALA A 303 -9.72 5.10 -2.85
C ALA A 303 -9.03 4.54 -1.60
N ILE A 304 -9.65 3.56 -0.96
CA ILE A 304 -9.21 3.05 0.33
C ILE A 304 -9.18 1.52 0.28
N VAL A 305 -8.03 0.94 0.63
CA VAL A 305 -7.88 -0.51 0.79
C VAL A 305 -8.46 -0.93 2.15
N LEU A 306 -9.32 -1.91 2.18
CA LEU A 306 -10.06 -2.34 3.36
C LEU A 306 -10.12 -3.87 3.44
N PRO A 307 -10.22 -4.46 4.65
CA PRO A 307 -10.57 -5.86 4.77
C PRO A 307 -11.98 -6.11 4.23
N THR A 308 -12.17 -7.18 3.44
CA THR A 308 -13.46 -7.50 2.79
C THR A 308 -14.62 -7.65 3.79
N GLY A 309 -14.34 -7.97 5.07
CA GLY A 309 -15.36 -7.96 6.12
C GLY A 309 -16.11 -6.64 6.30
N PHE A 310 -15.47 -5.50 5.95
CA PHE A 310 -16.12 -4.18 6.00
C PHE A 310 -17.34 -4.08 5.09
N ILE A 311 -17.28 -4.67 3.89
CA ILE A 311 -18.33 -4.49 2.88
C ILE A 311 -19.63 -5.27 3.19
N THR A 312 -19.58 -6.24 4.13
CA THR A 312 -20.71 -7.14 4.47
C THR A 312 -21.13 -7.09 5.92
N ALA A 313 -20.42 -6.41 6.83
CA ALA A 313 -20.75 -6.34 8.25
C ALA A 313 -22.20 -5.87 8.48
N GLN A 314 -22.97 -6.60 9.29
CA GLN A 314 -24.41 -6.37 9.47
C GLN A 314 -24.73 -5.38 10.62
N SER A 315 -23.74 -4.95 11.36
CA SER A 315 -23.89 -4.05 12.51
C SER A 315 -22.60 -3.29 12.77
N GLY A 316 -22.58 -2.42 13.79
CA GLY A 316 -21.39 -1.75 14.26
C GLY A 316 -21.03 -0.48 13.49
N ILE A 317 -19.78 -0.06 13.62
CA ILE A 317 -19.22 1.14 12.98
C ILE A 317 -19.19 0.98 11.47
N GLU A 318 -18.83 -0.21 10.99
CA GLU A 318 -18.77 -0.57 9.57
C GLU A 318 -20.09 -0.27 8.85
N LYS A 319 -21.19 -0.73 9.44
CA LYS A 319 -22.52 -0.51 8.87
C LYS A 319 -22.88 0.97 8.87
N LYS A 320 -22.65 1.69 9.96
CA LYS A 320 -22.93 3.14 10.06
C LYS A 320 -22.15 3.96 9.02
N ILE A 321 -20.90 3.56 8.72
CA ILE A 321 -20.10 4.21 7.68
C ILE A 321 -20.74 3.96 6.31
N ARG A 322 -21.11 2.72 6.00
CA ARG A 322 -21.75 2.38 4.72
C ARG A 322 -23.11 3.09 4.55
N GLU A 323 -23.93 3.13 5.59
CA GLU A 323 -25.17 3.90 5.61
C GLU A 323 -24.93 5.37 5.28
N ARG A 324 -23.95 6.02 5.92
CA ARG A 324 -23.58 7.40 5.66
C ARG A 324 -23.11 7.64 4.22
N LEU A 325 -22.36 6.70 3.64
CA LEU A 325 -21.92 6.77 2.24
C LEU A 325 -23.10 6.76 1.27
N ILE A 326 -24.10 5.91 1.52
CA ILE A 326 -25.30 5.82 0.71
C ILE A 326 -26.23 7.03 0.91
N GLU A 327 -26.47 7.45 2.15
CA GLU A 327 -27.28 8.62 2.49
C GLU A 327 -26.77 9.90 1.82
N ASN A 328 -25.45 10.09 1.78
CA ASN A 328 -24.83 11.27 1.19
C ASN A 328 -24.56 11.16 -0.31
N ASN A 329 -24.86 10.04 -0.95
CA ASN A 329 -24.50 9.72 -2.34
C ASN A 329 -22.97 9.82 -2.58
N TRP A 330 -22.13 9.32 -1.67
CA TRP A 330 -20.67 9.37 -1.77
C TRP A 330 -20.04 8.06 -2.22
N LEU A 331 -20.80 7.01 -2.36
CA LEU A 331 -20.31 5.72 -2.83
C LEU A 331 -20.25 5.71 -4.36
N ARG A 332 -19.04 5.66 -4.93
CA ARG A 332 -18.83 5.42 -6.37
C ARG A 332 -18.84 3.93 -6.69
N GLY A 333 -18.27 3.12 -5.82
CA GLY A 333 -18.26 1.67 -5.96
C GLY A 333 -17.24 0.95 -5.09
N VAL A 334 -17.13 -0.36 -5.30
CA VAL A 334 -16.20 -1.25 -4.60
C VAL A 334 -15.62 -2.26 -5.59
N VAL A 335 -14.33 -2.55 -5.46
CA VAL A 335 -13.65 -3.66 -6.14
C VAL A 335 -13.16 -4.65 -5.09
N SER A 336 -13.70 -5.86 -5.08
CA SER A 336 -13.17 -6.97 -4.28
C SER A 336 -12.00 -7.59 -5.02
N MET A 337 -10.82 -7.58 -4.39
CA MET A 337 -9.56 -8.01 -4.99
C MET A 337 -9.37 -9.53 -4.87
N PRO A 338 -8.52 -10.15 -5.71
CA PRO A 338 -8.14 -11.55 -5.57
C PRO A 338 -7.51 -11.86 -4.21
N SER A 339 -7.73 -13.07 -3.72
CA SER A 339 -7.02 -13.56 -2.52
C SER A 339 -5.52 -13.52 -2.74
N ASN A 340 -4.74 -13.30 -1.68
CA ASN A 340 -3.29 -13.24 -1.73
C ASN A 340 -2.69 -12.18 -2.69
N ILE A 341 -3.45 -11.17 -3.11
CA ILE A 341 -2.91 -10.05 -3.87
C ILE A 341 -1.86 -9.28 -3.04
N PHE A 342 -2.05 -9.21 -1.73
CA PHE A 342 -1.07 -8.76 -0.75
C PHE A 342 -0.34 -10.00 -0.20
N ALA A 343 0.90 -10.18 -0.58
CA ALA A 343 1.70 -11.41 -0.44
C ALA A 343 1.85 -11.96 0.99
N SER A 344 1.46 -11.26 2.04
CA SER A 344 1.71 -11.68 3.43
C SER A 344 0.46 -11.70 4.30
N THR A 345 -0.67 -11.27 3.78
CA THR A 345 -1.90 -11.23 4.57
C THR A 345 -2.88 -12.26 4.03
N GLY A 346 -3.23 -13.26 4.85
CA GLY A 346 -4.34 -14.17 4.55
C GLY A 346 -5.71 -13.48 4.59
N THR A 347 -5.74 -12.13 4.65
CA THR A 347 -6.96 -11.33 4.69
C THR A 347 -7.33 -10.91 3.27
N ASN A 348 -8.53 -11.27 2.83
CA ASN A 348 -9.07 -10.77 1.59
C ASN A 348 -9.35 -9.27 1.71
N VAL A 349 -9.02 -8.53 0.68
CA VAL A 349 -9.17 -7.06 0.65
C VAL A 349 -10.13 -6.62 -0.43
N SER A 350 -10.72 -5.46 -0.21
CA SER A 350 -11.53 -4.73 -1.17
C SER A 350 -11.06 -3.28 -1.24
N VAL A 351 -11.19 -2.65 -2.39
CA VAL A 351 -10.93 -1.22 -2.55
C VAL A 351 -12.27 -0.50 -2.61
N LEU A 352 -12.46 0.44 -1.68
CA LEU A 352 -13.64 1.31 -1.61
C LEU A 352 -13.35 2.61 -2.35
N PHE A 353 -14.19 2.97 -3.29
CA PHE A 353 -14.12 4.22 -4.04
C PHE A 353 -15.21 5.18 -3.60
N LEU A 354 -14.78 6.35 -3.16
CA LEU A 354 -15.61 7.48 -2.75
C LEU A 354 -15.53 8.59 -3.79
N ASP A 355 -16.65 9.23 -4.03
CA ASP A 355 -16.75 10.45 -4.83
C ASP A 355 -17.88 11.30 -4.26
N LYS A 356 -17.59 12.53 -3.81
CA LYS A 356 -18.63 13.38 -3.24
C LYS A 356 -19.65 13.89 -4.26
N GLU A 357 -19.35 13.70 -5.54
CA GLU A 357 -20.25 13.95 -6.67
C GLU A 357 -20.72 12.65 -7.33
N ALA A 358 -20.70 11.51 -6.60
CA ALA A 358 -21.07 10.23 -7.16
C ALA A 358 -22.52 10.17 -7.63
N ASP A 359 -22.71 9.47 -8.74
CA ASP A 359 -24.02 9.16 -9.28
C ASP A 359 -24.68 8.02 -8.49
N SER A 360 -25.75 8.32 -7.78
CA SER A 360 -26.46 7.37 -6.93
C SER A 360 -27.20 6.25 -7.68
N GLU A 361 -27.38 6.41 -8.99
CA GLU A 361 -28.08 5.44 -9.85
C GLU A 361 -27.14 4.41 -10.50
N HIS A 362 -25.82 4.67 -10.47
CA HIS A 362 -24.82 3.85 -11.15
C HIS A 362 -23.62 3.55 -10.26
N ILE A 363 -23.88 2.84 -9.15
CA ILE A 363 -22.84 2.39 -8.22
C ILE A 363 -22.29 1.04 -8.71
N VAL A 364 -20.97 0.96 -8.90
CA VAL A 364 -20.32 -0.24 -9.42
C VAL A 364 -19.83 -1.13 -8.28
N LEU A 365 -20.31 -2.37 -8.24
CA LEU A 365 -19.80 -3.40 -7.35
C LEU A 365 -19.13 -4.48 -8.19
N LEU A 366 -17.80 -4.63 -8.07
CA LEU A 366 -16.99 -5.50 -8.90
C LEU A 366 -16.31 -6.57 -8.04
N ASP A 367 -16.41 -7.82 -8.46
CA ASP A 367 -15.77 -8.97 -7.81
C ASP A 367 -14.65 -9.53 -8.70
N ALA A 368 -13.43 -9.06 -8.48
CA ALA A 368 -12.23 -9.55 -9.14
C ALA A 368 -11.61 -10.77 -8.45
N SER A 369 -12.28 -11.37 -7.47
CA SER A 369 -11.72 -12.46 -6.65
C SER A 369 -11.29 -13.71 -7.44
N LYS A 370 -11.80 -13.85 -8.67
CA LYS A 370 -11.49 -14.96 -9.58
C LYS A 370 -10.41 -14.65 -10.61
N LEU A 371 -9.93 -13.40 -10.66
CA LEU A 371 -8.89 -12.96 -11.58
C LEU A 371 -7.49 -13.23 -11.01
N GLY A 372 -6.50 -13.24 -11.89
CA GLY A 372 -5.09 -13.41 -11.56
C GLY A 372 -4.67 -14.87 -11.42
N GLU A 373 -3.37 -15.08 -11.54
CA GLU A 373 -2.73 -16.36 -11.34
C GLU A 373 -2.07 -16.40 -9.96
N THR A 374 -2.39 -17.45 -9.18
CA THR A 374 -1.76 -17.65 -7.88
C THR A 374 -0.49 -18.45 -8.04
N ILE A 375 0.65 -17.81 -7.79
CA ILE A 375 1.97 -18.43 -7.79
C ILE A 375 2.42 -18.76 -6.36
N LYS A 376 3.24 -19.79 -6.22
CA LYS A 376 3.83 -20.18 -4.95
C LYS A 376 5.25 -19.66 -4.87
N GLU A 377 5.49 -18.73 -3.94
CA GLU A 377 6.82 -18.20 -3.65
C GLU A 377 7.29 -18.71 -2.27
N GLY A 378 8.13 -19.73 -2.26
CA GLY A 378 8.58 -20.37 -1.02
C GLY A 378 7.42 -20.99 -0.23
N LYS A 379 7.16 -20.48 0.98
CA LYS A 379 6.04 -20.91 1.84
C LYS A 379 4.75 -20.10 1.60
N ASN A 380 4.83 -19.00 0.88
CA ASN A 380 3.73 -18.05 0.66
C ASN A 380 3.07 -18.26 -0.71
N GLN A 381 1.84 -17.80 -0.82
CA GLN A 381 1.12 -17.70 -2.09
C GLN A 381 0.96 -16.21 -2.43
N ARG A 382 1.13 -15.87 -3.69
CA ARG A 382 0.90 -14.54 -4.23
C ARG A 382 0.05 -14.65 -5.48
N THR A 383 -0.98 -13.80 -5.60
CA THR A 383 -1.76 -13.68 -6.82
C THR A 383 -1.25 -12.48 -7.62
N ILE A 384 -1.00 -12.71 -8.90
CA ILE A 384 -0.52 -11.69 -9.84
C ILE A 384 -1.63 -11.47 -10.86
N LEU A 385 -2.05 -10.20 -11.02
CA LEU A 385 -2.93 -9.78 -12.11
C LEU A 385 -2.07 -9.52 -13.35
N THR A 386 -2.57 -9.92 -14.51
CA THR A 386 -1.99 -9.51 -15.79
C THR A 386 -2.41 -8.08 -16.13
N PRO A 387 -1.64 -7.35 -16.95
CA PRO A 387 -2.04 -6.01 -17.42
C PRO A 387 -3.43 -5.98 -18.08
N THR A 388 -3.82 -7.06 -18.75
CA THR A 388 -5.15 -7.20 -19.37
C THR A 388 -6.26 -7.32 -18.32
N GLU A 389 -6.02 -8.05 -17.23
CA GLU A 389 -6.99 -8.16 -16.13
C GLU A 389 -7.10 -6.86 -15.33
N GLU A 390 -5.97 -6.15 -15.13
CA GLU A 390 -6.00 -4.82 -14.53
C GLU A 390 -6.84 -3.85 -15.38
N GLN A 391 -6.62 -3.83 -16.69
CA GLN A 391 -7.38 -2.98 -17.61
C GLN A 391 -8.86 -3.37 -17.66
N LEU A 392 -9.18 -4.66 -17.61
CA LEU A 392 -10.57 -5.14 -17.52
C LEU A 392 -11.28 -4.59 -16.28
N ILE A 393 -10.62 -4.60 -15.12
CA ILE A 393 -11.18 -4.03 -13.87
C ILE A 393 -11.42 -2.52 -14.05
N ILE A 394 -10.43 -1.79 -14.56
CA ILE A 394 -10.47 -0.34 -14.74
C ILE A 394 -11.58 0.06 -15.71
N ASP A 395 -11.63 -0.57 -16.89
CA ASP A 395 -12.62 -0.25 -17.92
C ASP A 395 -14.04 -0.59 -17.47
N THR A 396 -14.22 -1.77 -16.88
CA THR A 396 -15.54 -2.20 -16.35
C THR A 396 -16.05 -1.21 -15.31
N PHE A 397 -15.18 -0.77 -14.41
CA PHE A 397 -15.55 0.17 -13.34
C PHE A 397 -15.83 1.58 -13.89
N ASN A 398 -14.94 2.14 -14.70
CA ASN A 398 -15.06 3.50 -15.22
C ASN A 398 -16.21 3.64 -16.22
N ASN A 399 -16.47 2.62 -17.06
CA ASN A 399 -17.58 2.59 -18.00
C ASN A 399 -18.92 2.24 -17.33
N LYS A 400 -18.94 1.97 -16.02
CA LYS A 400 -20.13 1.57 -15.28
C LYS A 400 -20.85 0.39 -15.97
N GLN A 401 -20.10 -0.65 -16.29
CA GLN A 401 -20.57 -1.78 -17.09
C GLN A 401 -20.93 -2.97 -16.21
N ALA A 402 -22.14 -3.49 -16.34
CA ALA A 402 -22.50 -4.78 -15.75
C ALA A 402 -21.91 -5.92 -16.60
N VAL A 403 -21.19 -6.83 -15.94
CA VAL A 403 -20.55 -8.00 -16.56
C VAL A 403 -20.88 -9.23 -15.73
N ALA A 404 -21.42 -10.26 -16.37
CA ALA A 404 -21.83 -11.49 -15.69
C ALA A 404 -20.68 -12.08 -14.85
N ASP A 405 -20.99 -12.44 -13.62
CA ASP A 405 -20.06 -13.01 -12.63
C ASP A 405 -18.81 -12.15 -12.27
N LEU A 406 -18.76 -10.89 -12.73
CA LEU A 406 -17.66 -9.94 -12.46
C LEU A 406 -18.17 -8.64 -11.84
N ALA A 407 -19.16 -7.97 -12.45
CA ALA A 407 -19.60 -6.66 -11.97
C ALA A 407 -21.11 -6.45 -12.13
N VAL A 408 -21.67 -5.74 -11.16
CA VAL A 408 -23.05 -5.23 -11.23
C VAL A 408 -23.05 -3.72 -11.07
N VAL A 409 -24.02 -3.08 -11.69
CA VAL A 409 -24.31 -1.66 -11.51
C VAL A 409 -25.64 -1.56 -10.80
N VAL A 410 -25.66 -0.93 -9.65
CA VAL A 410 -26.82 -0.91 -8.74
C VAL A 410 -27.12 0.52 -8.29
N THR A 411 -28.37 0.73 -7.89
CA THR A 411 -28.83 1.99 -7.30
C THR A 411 -28.60 1.99 -5.78
N LYS A 412 -28.66 3.16 -5.16
CA LYS A 412 -28.59 3.28 -3.69
C LYS A 412 -29.78 2.58 -3.01
N GLU A 413 -30.96 2.57 -3.63
CA GLU A 413 -32.17 1.91 -3.13
C GLU A 413 -31.97 0.38 -3.10
N GLU A 414 -31.37 -0.19 -4.14
CA GLU A 414 -31.06 -1.63 -4.17
C GLU A 414 -30.02 -1.99 -3.09
N ILE A 415 -29.02 -1.12 -2.85
CA ILE A 415 -28.05 -1.32 -1.77
C ILE A 415 -28.74 -1.24 -0.40
N ALA A 416 -29.61 -0.26 -0.19
CA ALA A 416 -30.37 -0.12 1.05
C ALA A 416 -31.26 -1.34 1.30
N ALA A 417 -31.95 -1.87 0.25
CA ALA A 417 -32.79 -3.05 0.32
C ALA A 417 -32.00 -4.32 0.72
N LYS A 418 -30.70 -4.38 0.41
CA LYS A 418 -29.79 -5.48 0.80
C LYS A 418 -28.94 -5.14 2.04
N ASN A 419 -29.54 -4.40 2.98
CA ASN A 419 -28.94 -4.04 4.26
C ASN A 419 -27.56 -3.35 4.14
N HIS A 420 -27.44 -2.49 3.13
CA HIS A 420 -26.22 -1.73 2.82
C HIS A 420 -24.99 -2.63 2.57
N SER A 421 -25.18 -3.80 1.98
CA SER A 421 -24.07 -4.64 1.56
C SER A 421 -23.46 -4.15 0.26
N PHE A 422 -22.10 -4.06 0.22
CA PHE A 422 -21.35 -3.67 -0.96
C PHE A 422 -20.69 -4.87 -1.67
N SER A 423 -21.12 -6.10 -1.36
CA SER A 423 -20.61 -7.31 -2.00
C SER A 423 -21.33 -7.57 -3.31
N ALA A 424 -20.64 -7.53 -4.44
CA ALA A 424 -21.20 -7.80 -5.77
C ALA A 424 -21.94 -9.13 -5.86
N GLY A 425 -21.42 -10.17 -5.20
CA GLY A 425 -22.02 -11.52 -5.20
C GLY A 425 -23.43 -11.59 -4.65
N GLN A 426 -23.90 -10.59 -3.89
CA GLN A 426 -25.29 -10.52 -3.42
C GLN A 426 -26.27 -10.00 -4.49
N TYR A 427 -25.74 -9.44 -5.58
CA TYR A 427 -26.53 -8.82 -6.65
C TYR A 427 -26.46 -9.60 -7.96
N PHE A 428 -25.57 -10.58 -8.08
CA PHE A 428 -25.55 -11.46 -9.24
C PHE A 428 -26.85 -12.25 -9.36
N GLU A 429 -27.33 -12.40 -10.58
CA GLU A 429 -28.44 -13.28 -10.85
C GLU A 429 -28.05 -14.73 -10.55
N VAL A 430 -28.87 -15.41 -9.76
CA VAL A 430 -28.68 -16.84 -9.54
C VAL A 430 -29.13 -17.55 -10.81
N LYS A 431 -28.21 -17.93 -11.67
CA LYS A 431 -28.50 -18.84 -12.78
C LYS A 431 -28.77 -20.21 -12.18
N ILE A 432 -30.03 -20.57 -12.08
CA ILE A 432 -30.43 -21.94 -11.79
C ILE A 432 -30.21 -22.72 -13.09
N GLU A 433 -29.05 -23.36 -13.23
CA GLU A 433 -28.90 -24.37 -14.28
C GLU A 433 -29.82 -25.55 -13.92
N TYR A 434 -30.95 -25.64 -14.63
CA TYR A 434 -31.75 -26.85 -14.59
C TYR A 434 -30.94 -27.95 -15.28
N VAL A 435 -30.41 -28.85 -14.48
CA VAL A 435 -29.82 -30.07 -15.03
C VAL A 435 -30.98 -30.89 -15.53
N ASP A 436 -31.21 -30.89 -16.84
CA ASP A 436 -32.24 -31.70 -17.50
C ASP A 436 -31.78 -33.15 -17.47
N ILE A 437 -32.10 -33.85 -16.39
CA ILE A 437 -31.81 -35.26 -16.21
C ILE A 437 -33.10 -36.03 -16.05
N THR A 438 -33.15 -37.20 -16.67
CA THR A 438 -34.29 -38.10 -16.49
C THR A 438 -34.36 -38.62 -15.05
N ALA A 439 -35.55 -39.11 -14.67
CA ALA A 439 -35.73 -39.71 -13.33
C ALA A 439 -34.78 -40.88 -13.08
N GLU A 440 -34.48 -41.66 -14.14
CA GLU A 440 -33.52 -42.76 -14.10
C GLU A 440 -32.08 -42.25 -13.90
N GLU A 441 -31.64 -41.22 -14.61
CA GLU A 441 -30.32 -40.64 -14.47
C GLU A 441 -30.12 -39.98 -13.09
N PHE A 442 -31.18 -39.35 -12.55
CA PHE A 442 -31.17 -38.83 -11.18
C PHE A 442 -31.00 -39.95 -10.17
N ALA A 443 -31.75 -41.06 -10.31
CA ALA A 443 -31.62 -42.19 -9.40
C ALA A 443 -30.22 -42.82 -9.43
N VAL A 444 -29.59 -42.95 -10.60
CA VAL A 444 -28.22 -43.45 -10.76
C VAL A 444 -27.21 -42.52 -10.11
N LYS A 445 -27.33 -41.19 -10.29
CA LYS A 445 -26.48 -40.21 -9.63
C LYS A 445 -26.63 -40.25 -8.11
N MET A 446 -27.83 -40.33 -7.59
CA MET A 446 -28.10 -40.46 -6.15
C MET A 446 -27.47 -41.72 -5.57
N GLN A 447 -27.61 -42.87 -6.23
CA GLN A 447 -27.00 -44.11 -5.80
C GLN A 447 -25.46 -44.03 -5.80
N THR A 448 -24.90 -43.31 -6.77
CA THR A 448 -23.45 -43.07 -6.83
C THR A 448 -22.99 -42.17 -5.67
N PHE A 449 -23.71 -41.10 -5.36
CA PHE A 449 -23.41 -40.23 -4.22
C PHE A 449 -23.52 -40.98 -2.89
N GLU A 450 -24.58 -41.77 -2.68
CA GLU A 450 -24.73 -42.60 -1.48
C GLU A 450 -23.57 -43.58 -1.31
N SER A 451 -23.17 -44.27 -2.39
CA SER A 451 -22.04 -45.18 -2.36
C SER A 451 -20.72 -44.46 -2.04
N ASN A 452 -20.47 -43.29 -2.61
CA ASN A 452 -19.30 -42.47 -2.32
C ASN A 452 -19.28 -41.98 -0.88
N LEU A 453 -20.43 -41.56 -0.33
CA LEU A 453 -20.54 -41.15 1.07
C LEU A 453 -20.24 -42.31 2.03
N VAL A 454 -20.81 -43.51 1.76
CA VAL A 454 -20.51 -44.71 2.57
C VAL A 454 -19.01 -45.01 2.57
N ASN A 455 -18.38 -44.96 1.39
CA ASN A 455 -16.94 -45.16 1.26
C ASN A 455 -16.11 -44.09 2.00
N LEU A 456 -16.50 -42.80 1.93
CA LEU A 456 -15.83 -41.72 2.65
C LEU A 456 -15.97 -41.88 4.17
N PHE A 457 -17.14 -42.25 4.67
CA PHE A 457 -17.34 -42.52 6.09
C PHE A 457 -16.51 -43.75 6.57
N ALA A 458 -16.42 -44.80 5.75
CA ALA A 458 -15.57 -45.96 6.08
C ALA A 458 -14.10 -45.55 6.16
N LYS A 459 -13.59 -44.76 5.19
CA LYS A 459 -12.24 -44.21 5.20
C LYS A 459 -11.98 -43.31 6.41
N SER A 460 -12.92 -42.43 6.72
CA SER A 460 -12.83 -41.53 7.88
C SER A 460 -12.67 -42.33 9.16
N LYS A 461 -13.45 -43.41 9.34
CA LYS A 461 -13.40 -44.30 10.51
C LYS A 461 -12.06 -45.04 10.62
N THR A 462 -11.51 -45.47 9.48
CA THR A 462 -10.17 -46.12 9.44
C THR A 462 -9.08 -45.12 9.84
N LEU A 463 -9.10 -43.93 9.28
CA LEU A 463 -8.15 -42.85 9.61
C LEU A 463 -8.22 -42.45 11.09
N GLU A 464 -9.42 -42.40 11.65
CA GLU A 464 -9.63 -42.10 13.08
C GLU A 464 -8.93 -43.16 13.97
N ILE A 465 -9.06 -44.46 13.62
CA ILE A 465 -8.42 -45.55 14.33
C ILE A 465 -6.88 -45.47 14.19
N GLU A 466 -6.39 -45.17 12.97
CA GLU A 466 -4.95 -45.00 12.74
C GLU A 466 -4.36 -43.84 13.55
N ILE A 467 -5.04 -42.69 13.58
CA ILE A 467 -4.62 -41.56 14.39
C ILE A 467 -4.59 -41.90 15.88
N GLN A 468 -5.64 -42.60 16.38
CA GLN A 468 -5.68 -43.01 17.77
C GLN A 468 -4.56 -44.02 18.12
N ASN A 469 -4.23 -44.92 17.21
CA ASN A 469 -3.14 -45.89 17.40
C ASN A 469 -1.78 -45.19 17.37
N ASN A 470 -1.57 -44.25 16.45
CA ASN A 470 -0.33 -43.48 16.37
C ASN A 470 -0.12 -42.64 17.62
N LEU A 471 -1.19 -41.99 18.14
CA LEU A 471 -1.14 -41.23 19.38
C LEU A 471 -0.79 -42.09 20.60
N LYS A 472 -1.31 -43.34 20.68
CA LYS A 472 -0.96 -44.30 21.74
C LYS A 472 0.51 -44.79 21.67
N GLY A 473 1.10 -44.72 20.46
CA GLY A 473 2.49 -45.11 20.24
C GLY A 473 3.52 -44.02 20.56
N LEU A 474 3.09 -42.77 20.78
CA LEU A 474 3.99 -41.68 21.16
C LEU A 474 4.49 -41.89 22.60
N LYS A 475 5.79 -42.07 22.76
CA LYS A 475 6.51 -42.05 24.02
C LYS A 475 7.31 -40.78 24.09
N TYR A 476 7.23 -40.09 25.23
CA TYR A 476 8.15 -39.00 25.58
C TYR A 476 9.44 -39.69 26.10
N GLU A 477 10.57 -39.50 25.37
CA GLU A 477 11.90 -39.82 25.87
C GLU A 477 12.56 -38.63 26.51
#